data_40525133eba9006d1218193d171e7ea5
#
_entry.id   40525133eba9006d1218193d171e7ea5
#
_cell.length_a   1.000
_cell.length_b   1.000
_cell.length_c   1.000
_cell.angle_alpha   90.00
_cell.angle_beta   90.00
_cell.angle_gamma   90.00
#
_symmetry.space_group_name_H-M   'P 1'
#
loop_
_entity.id
_entity.type
_entity.pdbx_description
1 polymer ?
#
loop_
_entity_poly.entity_id
_entity_poly.type
_entity_poly.pdbx_seq_one_letter_code
_entity_poly.pdbx_strand_id
1 'polypeptide(L)'
;MIADRIRQARLAAGLTLGALGEQVGVSHTAIQKYERGLLTPSSSQLLKLARACGIRTEYFFRTHSVELLQPEFRKLSTFGKTAQDALKIKVVELVEKRVELLGAFPELPFPAFALPANLPEQITSLDEIDAFSDTVRNAWQLGLNPIADLTDTLEGLGLLVIVVDEENPGFSGLTAKARTEDGREYPVVAVSKRWPGDRQRFTLAHELGHLLIEGRLADGIDEEKACDRFAGAFLAPRVAVLQLLGAQRHALEWQELYVLKHEFGLSMTGWLQRAKQCGVITEAAHLSMVKRFSAKGWRKNEPGDPLPQEQPRLFDQLVYRALAEQYISEGKA
;
A
#
# COMPACT_ATOMS: atom_id res chain seq x y z
N MET A 1 21.73 -11.87 13.92
CA MET A 1 20.66 -11.10 14.58
C MET A 1 21.03 -9.62 14.78
N ILE A 2 21.82 -9.17 15.79
CA ILE A 2 22.15 -7.73 15.96
C ILE A 2 22.85 -7.15 14.73
N ALA A 3 23.78 -7.88 14.15
CA ALA A 3 24.54 -7.48 12.96
C ALA A 3 23.64 -7.15 11.76
N ASP A 4 22.68 -8.02 11.46
CA ASP A 4 21.72 -7.84 10.38
C ASP A 4 20.81 -6.64 10.66
N ARG A 5 20.40 -6.45 11.92
CA ARG A 5 19.58 -5.31 12.34
C ARG A 5 20.30 -3.97 12.19
N ILE A 6 21.61 -3.92 12.50
CA ILE A 6 22.43 -2.71 12.28
C ILE A 6 22.46 -2.39 10.77
N ARG A 7 22.70 -3.38 9.92
CA ARG A 7 22.69 -3.21 8.47
C ARG A 7 21.33 -2.72 7.96
N GLN A 8 20.24 -3.33 8.40
CA GLN A 8 18.87 -2.95 8.05
C GLN A 8 18.59 -1.51 8.46
N ALA A 9 18.89 -1.14 9.71
CA ALA A 9 18.68 0.23 10.23
C ALA A 9 19.45 1.29 9.41
N ARG A 10 20.73 1.02 9.09
CA ARG A 10 21.53 1.92 8.27
C ARG A 10 20.94 2.09 6.86
N LEU A 11 20.54 1.00 6.22
CA LEU A 11 19.94 1.04 4.89
C LEU A 11 18.58 1.77 4.91
N ALA A 12 17.75 1.52 5.92
CA ALA A 12 16.48 2.22 6.11
C ALA A 12 16.66 3.73 6.28
N ALA A 13 17.72 4.14 6.98
CA ALA A 13 18.10 5.53 7.14
C ALA A 13 18.77 6.14 5.88
N GLY A 14 18.98 5.36 4.80
CA GLY A 14 19.64 5.82 3.59
C GLY A 14 21.13 6.15 3.77
N LEU A 15 21.77 5.65 4.84
CA LEU A 15 23.15 5.99 5.17
C LEU A 15 24.15 5.03 4.52
N THR A 16 25.28 5.58 4.04
CA THR A 16 26.44 4.77 3.68
C THR A 16 27.19 4.30 4.93
N LEU A 17 28.06 3.29 4.80
CA LEU A 17 28.94 2.84 5.91
C LEU A 17 29.80 4.00 6.47
N GLY A 18 30.30 4.87 5.57
CA GLY A 18 31.08 6.04 5.96
C GLY A 18 30.24 7.08 6.69
N ALA A 19 29.08 7.44 6.18
CA ALA A 19 28.19 8.42 6.79
C ALA A 19 27.72 7.98 8.18
N LEU A 20 27.34 6.70 8.34
CA LEU A 20 27.01 6.17 9.66
C LEU A 20 28.21 6.18 10.60
N GLY A 21 29.40 5.78 10.11
CA GLY A 21 30.64 5.77 10.89
C GLY A 21 30.98 7.17 11.43
N GLU A 22 30.87 8.21 10.60
CA GLU A 22 31.10 9.58 10.96
C GLU A 22 30.13 10.06 12.07
N GLN A 23 28.83 9.80 11.92
CA GLN A 23 27.80 10.19 12.91
C GLN A 23 27.98 9.49 14.26
N VAL A 24 28.49 8.26 14.29
CA VAL A 24 28.67 7.46 15.53
C VAL A 24 30.07 7.60 16.12
N GLY A 25 30.99 8.24 15.38
CA GLY A 25 32.38 8.42 15.79
C GLY A 25 33.25 7.17 15.69
N VAL A 26 33.03 6.34 14.65
CA VAL A 26 33.83 5.15 14.33
C VAL A 26 34.18 5.09 12.83
N SER A 27 35.18 4.26 12.45
CA SER A 27 35.53 4.09 11.04
C SER A 27 34.45 3.33 10.28
N HIS A 28 34.39 3.52 8.95
CA HIS A 28 33.52 2.73 8.07
C HIS A 28 33.80 1.22 8.19
N THR A 29 35.06 0.86 8.43
CA THR A 29 35.48 -0.54 8.64
C THR A 29 34.91 -1.12 9.95
N ALA A 30 34.76 -0.29 10.99
CA ALA A 30 34.13 -0.72 12.24
C ALA A 30 32.64 -0.99 12.02
N ILE A 31 31.91 -0.10 11.31
CA ILE A 31 30.50 -0.34 10.94
C ILE A 31 30.38 -1.65 10.12
N GLN A 32 31.23 -1.84 9.12
CA GLN A 32 31.23 -3.07 8.32
C GLN A 32 31.44 -4.33 9.18
N LYS A 33 32.33 -4.28 10.18
CA LYS A 33 32.56 -5.39 11.12
C LYS A 33 31.34 -5.64 12.01
N TYR A 34 30.65 -4.57 12.46
CA TYR A 34 29.38 -4.70 13.20
C TYR A 34 28.32 -5.40 12.37
N GLU A 35 28.15 -4.98 11.09
CA GLU A 35 27.17 -5.57 10.18
C GLU A 35 27.47 -7.00 9.74
N ARG A 36 28.72 -7.43 9.84
CA ARG A 36 29.15 -8.82 9.58
C ARG A 36 29.20 -9.69 10.82
N GLY A 37 28.90 -9.14 12.00
CA GLY A 37 29.00 -9.86 13.27
C GLY A 37 30.46 -10.17 13.69
N LEU A 38 31.46 -9.55 13.06
CA LEU A 38 32.88 -9.74 13.36
C LEU A 38 33.31 -8.89 14.58
N LEU A 39 32.51 -7.92 14.97
CA LEU A 39 32.71 -7.08 16.14
C LEU A 39 31.35 -6.77 16.75
N THR A 40 31.23 -6.90 18.07
CA THR A 40 30.01 -6.53 18.79
C THR A 40 30.13 -5.08 19.28
N PRO A 41 29.19 -4.18 18.91
CA PRO A 41 29.17 -2.83 19.42
C PRO A 41 28.86 -2.83 20.92
N SER A 42 29.47 -1.90 21.67
CA SER A 42 29.12 -1.68 23.08
C SER A 42 27.71 -1.08 23.20
N SER A 43 27.12 -1.14 24.41
CA SER A 43 25.81 -0.53 24.66
C SER A 43 25.79 0.97 24.30
N SER A 44 26.88 1.70 24.58
CA SER A 44 27.00 3.11 24.19
C SER A 44 27.05 3.31 22.69
N GLN A 45 27.66 2.40 21.94
CA GLN A 45 27.67 2.43 20.48
C GLN A 45 26.31 2.06 19.90
N LEU A 46 25.59 1.10 20.47
CA LEU A 46 24.22 0.76 20.05
C LEU A 46 23.27 1.97 20.22
N LEU A 47 23.38 2.73 21.32
CA LEU A 47 22.62 3.96 21.52
C LEU A 47 22.92 5.01 20.45
N LYS A 48 24.19 5.19 20.08
CA LYS A 48 24.60 6.12 19.01
C LYS A 48 24.08 5.65 17.64
N LEU A 49 24.22 4.36 17.35
CA LEU A 49 23.69 3.74 16.12
C LEU A 49 22.17 3.93 16.01
N ALA A 50 21.42 3.68 17.09
CA ALA A 50 19.98 3.88 17.13
C ALA A 50 19.60 5.34 16.82
N ARG A 51 20.26 6.31 17.46
CA ARG A 51 20.03 7.75 17.22
C ARG A 51 20.36 8.14 15.77
N ALA A 52 21.50 7.70 15.24
CA ALA A 52 21.93 8.00 13.88
C ALA A 52 20.98 7.42 12.81
N CYS A 53 20.38 6.27 13.11
CA CYS A 53 19.41 5.63 12.22
C CYS A 53 17.95 6.05 12.48
N GLY A 54 17.67 6.90 13.49
CA GLY A 54 16.32 7.35 13.83
C GLY A 54 15.40 6.25 14.38
N ILE A 55 15.99 5.24 15.07
CA ILE A 55 15.26 4.09 15.63
C ILE A 55 15.44 4.01 17.15
N ARG A 56 14.59 3.22 17.83
CA ARG A 56 14.79 2.84 19.23
C ARG A 56 15.83 1.72 19.34
N THR A 57 16.56 1.68 20.46
CA THR A 57 17.64 0.68 20.67
C THR A 57 17.12 -0.75 20.71
N GLU A 58 15.88 -0.95 21.15
CA GLU A 58 15.16 -2.23 21.21
C GLU A 58 15.07 -2.89 19.85
N TYR A 59 15.06 -2.13 18.76
CA TYR A 59 15.06 -2.64 17.39
C TYR A 59 16.19 -3.65 17.13
N PHE A 60 17.37 -3.41 17.69
CA PHE A 60 18.53 -4.32 17.49
C PHE A 60 18.37 -5.66 18.17
N PHE A 61 17.46 -5.78 19.12
CA PHE A 61 17.21 -7.00 19.91
C PHE A 61 15.95 -7.75 19.50
N ARG A 62 15.20 -7.26 18.51
CA ARG A 62 14.03 -7.96 18.03
C ARG A 62 14.40 -9.33 17.47
N THR A 63 13.72 -10.35 17.98
CA THR A 63 13.93 -11.75 17.61
C THR A 63 13.07 -12.18 16.42
N HIS A 64 11.88 -11.58 16.26
CA HIS A 64 11.01 -11.90 15.14
C HIS A 64 11.56 -11.27 13.85
N SER A 65 11.81 -12.09 12.86
CA SER A 65 12.12 -11.66 11.51
C SER A 65 10.96 -11.96 10.58
N VAL A 66 10.68 -11.02 9.70
CA VAL A 66 9.71 -11.16 8.63
C VAL A 66 10.44 -11.01 7.31
N GLU A 67 10.22 -11.96 6.41
CA GLU A 67 10.70 -11.87 5.04
C GLU A 67 9.59 -11.34 4.13
N LEU A 68 9.86 -10.27 3.38
CA LEU A 68 8.96 -9.85 2.30
C LEU A 68 9.28 -10.65 1.04
N LEU A 69 8.34 -11.48 0.65
CA LEU A 69 8.41 -12.27 -0.57
C LEU A 69 7.88 -11.46 -1.75
N GLN A 70 8.60 -11.53 -2.88
CA GLN A 70 8.18 -10.96 -4.16
C GLN A 70 7.62 -9.52 -4.04
N PRO A 71 8.37 -8.57 -3.45
CA PRO A 71 7.86 -7.21 -3.33
C PRO A 71 7.74 -6.58 -4.71
N GLU A 72 6.50 -6.33 -5.14
CA GLU A 72 6.20 -5.61 -6.38
C GLU A 72 6.00 -4.14 -6.05
N PHE A 73 6.80 -3.30 -6.69
CA PHE A 73 6.76 -1.85 -6.47
C PHE A 73 5.99 -1.18 -7.59
N ARG A 74 4.88 -0.52 -7.29
CA ARG A 74 4.31 0.48 -8.18
C ARG A 74 5.21 1.70 -8.20
N LYS A 75 6.15 1.71 -9.16
CA LYS A 75 7.22 2.72 -9.25
C LYS A 75 7.13 3.54 -10.52
N LEU A 76 7.40 4.82 -10.38
CA LEU A 76 7.83 5.64 -11.51
C LEU A 76 9.29 5.28 -11.84
N SER A 77 9.69 5.48 -13.10
CA SER A 77 11.05 5.19 -13.61
C SER A 77 12.19 5.82 -12.80
N THR A 78 11.87 6.84 -11.98
CA THR A 78 12.81 7.59 -11.14
C THR A 78 13.08 6.93 -9.77
N PHE A 79 12.38 5.85 -9.39
CA PHE A 79 12.56 5.20 -8.09
C PHE A 79 13.73 4.23 -8.12
N GLY A 80 14.92 4.73 -7.75
CA GLY A 80 16.17 3.98 -7.81
C GLY A 80 16.26 2.81 -6.82
N LYS A 81 17.11 1.83 -7.11
CA LYS A 81 17.27 0.60 -6.31
C LYS A 81 17.57 0.86 -4.83
N THR A 82 18.46 1.81 -4.51
CA THR A 82 18.79 2.16 -3.12
C THR A 82 17.57 2.66 -2.34
N ALA A 83 16.71 3.47 -2.97
CA ALA A 83 15.47 3.93 -2.36
C ALA A 83 14.47 2.78 -2.17
N GLN A 84 14.40 1.85 -3.13
CA GLN A 84 13.58 0.63 -3.00
C GLN A 84 14.03 -0.22 -1.81
N ASP A 85 15.34 -0.45 -1.67
CA ASP A 85 15.91 -1.24 -0.57
C ASP A 85 15.64 -0.57 0.79
N ALA A 86 15.81 0.75 0.88
CA ALA A 86 15.49 1.50 2.10
C ALA A 86 14.00 1.43 2.46
N LEU A 87 13.13 1.61 1.47
CA LEU A 87 11.68 1.52 1.66
C LEU A 87 11.25 0.10 2.09
N LYS A 88 11.80 -0.94 1.45
CA LYS A 88 11.55 -2.34 1.81
C LYS A 88 11.82 -2.57 3.29
N ILE A 89 12.93 -2.04 3.81
CA ILE A 89 13.31 -2.21 5.22
C ILE A 89 12.33 -1.45 6.14
N LYS A 90 11.90 -0.24 5.77
CA LYS A 90 10.88 0.49 6.52
C LYS A 90 9.56 -0.29 6.59
N VAL A 91 9.13 -0.88 5.45
CA VAL A 91 7.92 -1.70 5.40
C VAL A 91 8.08 -2.94 6.27
N VAL A 92 9.22 -3.66 6.16
CA VAL A 92 9.51 -4.83 7.01
C VAL A 92 9.40 -4.46 8.49
N GLU A 93 9.99 -3.35 8.91
CA GLU A 93 9.91 -2.91 10.33
C GLU A 93 8.46 -2.69 10.81
N LEU A 94 7.64 -2.06 9.97
CA LEU A 94 6.23 -1.80 10.30
C LEU A 94 5.41 -3.09 10.31
N VAL A 95 5.72 -4.03 9.43
CA VAL A 95 5.07 -5.35 9.40
C VAL A 95 5.48 -6.18 10.61
N GLU A 96 6.78 -6.19 10.97
CA GLU A 96 7.28 -6.90 12.16
C GLU A 96 6.55 -6.46 13.44
N LYS A 97 6.32 -5.15 13.62
CA LYS A 97 5.55 -4.62 14.76
C LYS A 97 4.13 -5.19 14.80
N ARG A 98 3.48 -5.28 13.64
CA ARG A 98 2.13 -5.87 13.54
C ARG A 98 2.13 -7.36 13.83
N VAL A 99 3.04 -8.10 13.23
CA VAL A 99 3.18 -9.55 13.44
C VAL A 99 3.51 -9.86 14.91
N GLU A 100 4.39 -9.08 15.53
CA GLU A 100 4.71 -9.22 16.97
C GLU A 100 3.47 -9.00 17.84
N LEU A 101 2.67 -7.98 17.53
CA LEU A 101 1.40 -7.73 18.23
C LEU A 101 0.42 -8.88 18.04
N LEU A 102 0.26 -9.37 16.80
CA LEU A 102 -0.62 -10.50 16.50
C LEU A 102 -0.21 -11.79 17.23
N GLY A 103 1.09 -12.00 17.40
CA GLY A 103 1.63 -13.13 18.16
C GLY A 103 1.34 -13.08 19.67
N ALA A 104 0.91 -11.94 20.21
CA ALA A 104 0.48 -11.83 21.60
C ALA A 104 -0.95 -12.35 21.83
N PHE A 105 -1.77 -12.44 20.78
CA PHE A 105 -3.14 -12.96 20.89
C PHE A 105 -3.15 -14.49 20.86
N PRO A 106 -3.99 -15.16 21.68
CA PRO A 106 -4.18 -16.61 21.64
C PRO A 106 -4.67 -17.12 20.28
N GLU A 107 -5.54 -16.35 19.63
CA GLU A 107 -6.08 -16.57 18.29
C GLU A 107 -5.99 -15.28 17.48
N LEU A 108 -5.90 -15.38 16.15
CA LEU A 108 -5.89 -14.19 15.31
C LEU A 108 -7.15 -13.35 15.55
N PRO A 109 -7.01 -12.04 15.86
CA PRO A 109 -8.15 -11.19 16.23
C PRO A 109 -9.03 -10.76 15.04
N PHE A 110 -8.69 -11.18 13.83
CA PHE A 110 -9.43 -10.97 12.58
C PHE A 110 -9.26 -12.20 11.67
N PRO A 111 -10.12 -12.37 10.63
CA PRO A 111 -10.01 -13.46 9.68
C PRO A 111 -8.67 -13.44 8.95
N ALA A 112 -8.09 -14.61 8.70
CA ALA A 112 -6.98 -14.69 7.76
C ALA A 112 -7.46 -14.30 6.35
N PHE A 113 -6.64 -13.54 5.62
CA PHE A 113 -6.98 -13.18 4.25
C PHE A 113 -7.19 -14.42 3.38
N ALA A 114 -8.31 -14.44 2.68
CA ALA A 114 -8.63 -15.49 1.74
C ALA A 114 -9.11 -14.89 0.41
N LEU A 115 -8.61 -15.44 -0.69
CA LEU A 115 -9.11 -15.09 -2.01
C LEU A 115 -10.59 -15.48 -2.13
N PRO A 116 -11.44 -14.68 -2.79
CA PRO A 116 -12.81 -15.09 -3.09
C PRO A 116 -12.87 -16.42 -3.84
N ALA A 117 -13.74 -17.33 -3.40
CA ALA A 117 -13.77 -18.70 -3.92
C ALA A 117 -14.20 -18.81 -5.41
N ASN A 118 -14.96 -17.84 -5.92
CA ASN A 118 -15.55 -17.88 -7.25
C ASN A 118 -14.84 -16.97 -8.27
N LEU A 119 -13.57 -16.67 -8.06
CA LEU A 119 -12.79 -15.89 -9.02
C LEU A 119 -12.57 -16.72 -10.30
N PRO A 120 -12.70 -16.12 -11.50
CA PRO A 120 -12.33 -16.76 -12.75
C PRO A 120 -10.89 -17.28 -12.72
N GLU A 121 -10.67 -18.49 -13.25
CA GLU A 121 -9.33 -19.07 -13.35
C GLU A 121 -8.46 -18.30 -14.35
N GLN A 122 -9.07 -17.78 -15.42
CA GLN A 122 -8.38 -17.03 -16.47
C GLN A 122 -9.17 -15.78 -16.87
N ILE A 123 -8.45 -14.71 -17.14
CA ILE A 123 -8.93 -13.42 -17.65
C ILE A 123 -8.31 -13.26 -19.05
N THR A 124 -9.14 -13.22 -20.09
CA THR A 124 -8.71 -13.23 -21.49
C THR A 124 -8.74 -11.86 -22.15
N SER A 125 -9.35 -10.88 -21.50
CA SER A 125 -9.39 -9.49 -21.97
C SER A 125 -9.50 -8.49 -20.83
N LEU A 126 -9.07 -7.25 -21.09
CA LEU A 126 -9.27 -6.16 -20.13
C LEU A 126 -10.76 -5.88 -19.86
N ASP A 127 -11.66 -6.20 -20.76
CA ASP A 127 -13.10 -5.96 -20.60
C ASP A 127 -13.72 -6.87 -19.53
N GLU A 128 -13.16 -8.05 -19.30
CA GLU A 128 -13.59 -8.97 -18.26
C GLU A 128 -13.26 -8.50 -16.84
N ILE A 129 -12.35 -7.55 -16.68
CA ILE A 129 -11.92 -7.02 -15.37
C ILE A 129 -13.08 -6.35 -14.62
N ASP A 130 -14.04 -5.73 -15.30
CA ASP A 130 -15.23 -5.18 -14.64
C ASP A 130 -16.04 -6.29 -13.96
N ALA A 131 -16.32 -7.38 -14.66
CA ALA A 131 -17.04 -8.53 -14.10
C ALA A 131 -16.23 -9.26 -13.00
N PHE A 132 -14.90 -9.32 -13.16
CA PHE A 132 -13.99 -9.82 -12.11
C PHE A 132 -14.11 -8.98 -10.84
N SER A 133 -14.07 -7.65 -10.97
CA SER A 133 -14.24 -6.72 -9.85
C SER A 133 -15.59 -6.86 -9.16
N ASP A 134 -16.67 -7.03 -9.95
CA ASP A 134 -18.02 -7.26 -9.41
C ASP A 134 -18.08 -8.57 -8.62
N THR A 135 -17.39 -9.63 -9.08
CA THR A 135 -17.29 -10.91 -8.36
C THR A 135 -16.60 -10.71 -7.00
N VAL A 136 -15.50 -9.95 -6.96
CA VAL A 136 -14.80 -9.62 -5.71
C VAL A 136 -15.71 -8.84 -4.76
N ARG A 137 -16.36 -7.77 -5.23
CA ARG A 137 -17.27 -6.95 -4.42
C ARG A 137 -18.44 -7.75 -3.86
N ASN A 138 -19.01 -8.65 -4.65
CA ASN A 138 -20.10 -9.54 -4.22
C ASN A 138 -19.63 -10.51 -3.14
N ALA A 139 -18.46 -11.15 -3.32
CA ALA A 139 -17.91 -12.08 -2.34
C ALA A 139 -17.62 -11.40 -0.99
N TRP A 140 -17.18 -10.14 -1.00
CA TRP A 140 -16.93 -9.34 0.19
C TRP A 140 -18.13 -8.50 0.65
N GLN A 141 -19.30 -8.70 0.04
CA GLN A 141 -20.57 -8.04 0.39
C GLN A 141 -20.51 -6.50 0.37
N LEU A 142 -19.70 -5.93 -0.52
CA LEU A 142 -19.51 -4.49 -0.62
C LEU A 142 -20.64 -3.77 -1.38
N GLY A 143 -21.47 -4.51 -2.11
CA GLY A 143 -22.57 -3.96 -2.92
C GLY A 143 -22.09 -2.97 -3.99
N LEU A 144 -22.97 -2.05 -4.37
CA LEU A 144 -22.70 -1.01 -5.40
C LEU A 144 -22.34 0.35 -4.81
N ASN A 145 -22.56 0.53 -3.52
CA ASN A 145 -22.31 1.80 -2.84
C ASN A 145 -20.82 2.12 -2.73
N PRO A 146 -20.47 3.40 -2.50
CA PRO A 146 -19.12 3.79 -2.16
C PRO A 146 -18.60 2.99 -0.96
N ILE A 147 -17.34 2.57 -1.02
CA ILE A 147 -16.66 1.96 0.14
C ILE A 147 -16.31 3.10 1.10
N ALA A 148 -16.88 3.09 2.30
CA ALA A 148 -16.75 4.19 3.25
C ALA A 148 -15.29 4.46 3.65
N ASP A 149 -14.56 3.41 4.03
CA ASP A 149 -13.13 3.41 4.32
C ASP A 149 -12.52 2.15 3.71
N LEU A 150 -11.69 2.32 2.68
CA LEU A 150 -11.07 1.21 1.97
C LEU A 150 -9.97 0.56 2.82
N THR A 151 -9.21 1.37 3.55
CA THR A 151 -8.15 0.90 4.43
C THR A 151 -8.72 -0.02 5.52
N ASP A 152 -9.78 0.43 6.22
CA ASP A 152 -10.45 -0.35 7.25
C ASP A 152 -11.08 -1.64 6.67
N THR A 153 -11.69 -1.54 5.48
CA THR A 153 -12.25 -2.68 4.76
C THR A 153 -11.18 -3.74 4.47
N LEU A 154 -10.01 -3.35 3.96
CA LEU A 154 -8.93 -4.27 3.64
C LEU A 154 -8.29 -4.88 4.90
N GLU A 155 -8.10 -4.09 5.96
CA GLU A 155 -7.64 -4.59 7.26
C GLU A 155 -8.63 -5.61 7.84
N GLY A 156 -9.93 -5.35 7.75
CA GLY A 156 -10.99 -6.28 8.17
C GLY A 156 -11.02 -7.60 7.38
N LEU A 157 -10.50 -7.61 6.17
CA LEU A 157 -10.31 -8.81 5.33
C LEU A 157 -8.99 -9.54 5.62
N GLY A 158 -8.16 -9.05 6.53
CA GLY A 158 -6.91 -9.67 6.92
C GLY A 158 -5.68 -9.25 6.13
N LEU A 159 -5.74 -8.15 5.35
CA LEU A 159 -4.56 -7.55 4.74
C LEU A 159 -3.85 -6.64 5.75
N LEU A 160 -2.52 -6.65 5.72
CA LEU A 160 -1.73 -5.67 6.46
C LEU A 160 -1.57 -4.42 5.61
N VAL A 161 -2.35 -3.39 5.90
CA VAL A 161 -2.23 -2.09 5.22
C VAL A 161 -1.21 -1.22 5.95
N ILE A 162 -0.17 -0.81 5.23
CA ILE A 162 0.95 -0.02 5.76
C ILE A 162 0.96 1.36 5.08
N VAL A 163 0.77 2.41 5.83
CA VAL A 163 0.99 3.78 5.35
C VAL A 163 2.42 4.18 5.71
N VAL A 164 3.23 4.42 4.67
CA VAL A 164 4.65 4.75 4.84
C VAL A 164 4.86 6.24 4.65
N ASP A 165 5.57 6.85 5.60
CA ASP A 165 6.06 8.22 5.47
C ASP A 165 7.29 8.22 4.53
N GLU A 166 7.00 8.33 3.23
CA GLU A 166 7.99 8.35 2.17
C GLU A 166 7.70 9.52 1.21
N GLU A 167 8.61 10.48 1.19
CA GLU A 167 8.47 11.70 0.41
C GLU A 167 8.90 11.55 -1.05
N ASN A 168 9.59 10.46 -1.41
CA ASN A 168 10.04 10.22 -2.76
C ASN A 168 8.84 10.08 -3.71
N PRO A 169 8.67 11.00 -4.69
CA PRO A 169 7.52 10.97 -5.59
C PRO A 169 7.51 9.75 -6.53
N GLY A 170 8.62 9.01 -6.60
CA GLY A 170 8.74 7.78 -7.36
C GLY A 170 8.04 6.58 -6.72
N PHE A 171 7.60 6.69 -5.47
CA PHE A 171 6.86 5.65 -4.77
C PHE A 171 5.37 5.98 -4.66
N SER A 172 4.51 5.05 -5.03
CA SER A 172 3.06 5.14 -4.82
C SER A 172 2.56 4.01 -3.93
N GLY A 173 2.90 2.76 -4.24
CA GLY A 173 2.48 1.57 -3.53
C GLY A 173 3.46 0.42 -3.69
N LEU A 174 3.21 -0.61 -2.92
CA LEU A 174 3.96 -1.88 -2.89
C LEU A 174 3.02 -2.99 -2.43
N THR A 175 3.00 -4.07 -3.18
CA THR A 175 2.37 -5.34 -2.78
C THR A 175 3.45 -6.36 -2.45
N ALA A 176 3.26 -7.14 -1.39
CA ALA A 176 4.14 -8.23 -1.00
C ALA A 176 3.40 -9.26 -0.14
N LYS A 177 4.03 -10.42 0.08
CA LYS A 177 3.64 -11.39 1.11
C LYS A 177 4.71 -11.37 2.20
N ALA A 178 4.29 -11.14 3.43
CA ALA A 178 5.16 -11.19 4.59
C ALA A 178 5.13 -12.60 5.17
N ARG A 179 6.27 -13.29 5.17
CA ARG A 179 6.41 -14.62 5.78
C ARG A 179 7.11 -14.51 7.10
N THR A 180 6.53 -15.09 8.13
CA THR A 180 7.13 -15.24 9.47
C THR A 180 8.01 -16.48 9.56
N GLU A 181 8.84 -16.59 10.61
CA GLU A 181 9.72 -17.75 10.83
C GLU A 181 8.94 -19.06 11.03
N ASP A 182 7.71 -18.98 11.56
CA ASP A 182 6.82 -20.14 11.73
C ASP A 182 6.05 -20.50 10.43
N GLY A 183 6.35 -19.79 9.32
CA GLY A 183 5.81 -20.09 8.00
C GLY A 183 4.44 -19.47 7.72
N ARG A 184 3.87 -18.67 8.62
CA ARG A 184 2.63 -17.93 8.32
C ARG A 184 2.89 -16.84 7.31
N GLU A 185 1.93 -16.64 6.41
CA GLU A 185 1.99 -15.59 5.39
C GLU A 185 0.86 -14.58 5.60
N TYR A 186 1.22 -13.32 5.48
CA TYR A 186 0.28 -12.19 5.53
C TYR A 186 0.43 -11.37 4.25
N PRO A 187 -0.65 -11.11 3.50
CA PRO A 187 -0.58 -10.17 2.40
C PRO A 187 -0.39 -8.75 2.95
N VAL A 188 0.52 -8.03 2.34
CA VAL A 188 0.89 -6.66 2.72
C VAL A 188 0.66 -5.74 1.55
N VAL A 189 -0.02 -4.64 1.79
CA VAL A 189 -0.12 -3.53 0.86
C VAL A 189 0.43 -2.28 1.55
N ALA A 190 1.48 -1.70 1.00
CA ALA A 190 2.05 -0.46 1.50
C ALA A 190 1.78 0.69 0.54
N VAL A 191 1.37 1.85 1.07
CA VAL A 191 1.11 3.07 0.29
C VAL A 191 1.80 4.27 0.89
N SER A 192 2.15 5.24 0.04
CA SER A 192 2.78 6.49 0.49
C SER A 192 1.78 7.41 1.15
N LYS A 193 2.16 7.97 2.31
CA LYS A 193 1.46 9.05 3.00
C LYS A 193 1.45 10.38 2.23
N ARG A 194 2.26 10.52 1.21
CA ARG A 194 2.40 11.76 0.43
C ARG A 194 1.15 12.14 -0.36
N TRP A 195 0.39 11.14 -0.83
CA TRP A 195 -0.65 11.35 -1.82
C TRP A 195 -2.02 11.66 -1.19
N PRO A 196 -2.87 12.48 -1.84
CA PRO A 196 -4.23 12.72 -1.36
C PRO A 196 -5.05 11.44 -1.35
N GLY A 197 -6.15 11.43 -0.60
CA GLY A 197 -6.95 10.23 -0.33
C GLY A 197 -7.48 9.51 -1.56
N ASP A 198 -7.89 10.24 -2.61
CA ASP A 198 -8.34 9.65 -3.87
C ASP A 198 -7.22 8.84 -4.57
N ARG A 199 -6.00 9.36 -4.57
CA ARG A 199 -4.84 8.64 -5.10
C ARG A 199 -4.41 7.50 -4.20
N GLN A 200 -4.47 7.68 -2.88
CA GLN A 200 -4.18 6.63 -1.91
C GLN A 200 -5.15 5.44 -2.12
N ARG A 201 -6.46 5.70 -2.18
CA ARG A 201 -7.49 4.68 -2.41
C ARG A 201 -7.30 3.96 -3.75
N PHE A 202 -7.04 4.72 -4.82
CA PHE A 202 -6.75 4.12 -6.12
C PHE A 202 -5.51 3.21 -6.07
N THR A 203 -4.45 3.64 -5.39
CA THR A 203 -3.25 2.82 -5.20
C THR A 203 -3.55 1.56 -4.39
N LEU A 204 -4.28 1.66 -3.25
CA LEU A 204 -4.70 0.49 -2.46
C LEU A 204 -5.49 -0.52 -3.30
N ALA A 205 -6.45 -0.04 -4.09
CA ALA A 205 -7.25 -0.90 -4.97
C ALA A 205 -6.41 -1.52 -6.11
N HIS A 206 -5.41 -0.79 -6.63
CA HIS A 206 -4.49 -1.28 -7.65
C HIS A 206 -3.57 -2.39 -7.09
N GLU A 207 -2.98 -2.16 -5.92
CA GLU A 207 -2.14 -3.16 -5.23
C GLU A 207 -2.96 -4.41 -4.83
N LEU A 208 -4.21 -4.22 -4.45
CA LEU A 208 -5.15 -5.32 -4.28
C LEU A 208 -5.37 -6.08 -5.59
N GLY A 209 -5.42 -5.38 -6.72
CA GLY A 209 -5.50 -5.97 -8.06
C GLY A 209 -4.39 -6.97 -8.32
N HIS A 210 -3.14 -6.63 -8.01
CA HIS A 210 -2.00 -7.56 -8.12
C HIS A 210 -2.22 -8.83 -7.32
N LEU A 211 -2.66 -8.74 -6.05
CA LEU A 211 -2.94 -9.90 -5.20
C LEU A 211 -4.03 -10.82 -5.74
N LEU A 212 -5.06 -10.26 -6.40
CA LEU A 212 -6.22 -11.01 -6.86
C LEU A 212 -6.05 -11.56 -8.29
N ILE A 213 -5.29 -10.86 -9.14
CA ILE A 213 -5.11 -11.16 -10.57
C ILE A 213 -3.88 -12.04 -10.81
N GLU A 214 -2.95 -12.14 -9.83
CA GLU A 214 -1.73 -12.96 -9.92
C GLU A 214 -2.01 -14.34 -10.54
N GLY A 215 -1.32 -14.68 -11.64
CA GLY A 215 -1.43 -15.96 -12.32
C GLY A 215 -2.73 -16.21 -13.08
N ARG A 216 -3.61 -15.20 -13.28
CA ARG A 216 -4.90 -15.34 -13.96
C ARG A 216 -4.97 -14.68 -15.33
N LEU A 217 -4.01 -13.83 -15.69
CA LEU A 217 -4.02 -13.15 -16.98
C LEU A 217 -3.56 -14.09 -18.08
N ALA A 218 -4.29 -14.10 -19.20
CA ALA A 218 -3.84 -14.76 -20.42
C ALA A 218 -2.62 -14.00 -21.01
N ASP A 219 -1.82 -14.73 -21.81
CA ASP A 219 -0.65 -14.17 -22.48
C ASP A 219 -0.99 -12.91 -23.29
N GLY A 220 -0.15 -11.90 -23.17
CA GLY A 220 -0.27 -10.64 -23.91
C GLY A 220 -1.16 -9.58 -23.25
N ILE A 221 -1.81 -9.87 -22.12
CA ILE A 221 -2.52 -8.86 -21.32
C ILE A 221 -1.52 -8.13 -20.42
N ASP A 222 -1.53 -6.81 -20.49
CA ASP A 222 -0.73 -5.93 -19.66
C ASP A 222 -1.31 -5.90 -18.23
N GLU A 223 -0.58 -6.45 -17.27
CA GLU A 223 -1.00 -6.58 -15.88
C GLU A 223 -1.24 -5.23 -15.20
N GLU A 224 -0.38 -4.24 -15.45
CA GLU A 224 -0.55 -2.89 -14.89
C GLU A 224 -1.86 -2.26 -15.36
N LYS A 225 -2.22 -2.44 -16.65
CA LYS A 225 -3.51 -1.96 -17.17
C LYS A 225 -4.69 -2.74 -16.60
N ALA A 226 -4.54 -4.04 -16.36
CA ALA A 226 -5.56 -4.85 -15.72
C ALA A 226 -5.78 -4.40 -14.27
N CYS A 227 -4.71 -4.16 -13.48
CA CYS A 227 -4.79 -3.65 -12.12
C CYS A 227 -5.33 -2.22 -12.05
N ASP A 228 -4.94 -1.33 -12.98
CA ASP A 228 -5.53 0.02 -13.08
C ASP A 228 -7.03 -0.04 -13.39
N ARG A 229 -7.45 -0.94 -14.29
CA ARG A 229 -8.87 -1.14 -14.61
C ARG A 229 -9.63 -1.73 -13.44
N PHE A 230 -9.05 -2.72 -12.77
CA PHE A 230 -9.60 -3.30 -11.55
C PHE A 230 -9.82 -2.22 -10.48
N ALA A 231 -8.81 -1.41 -10.18
CA ALA A 231 -8.91 -0.34 -9.19
C ALA A 231 -10.07 0.62 -9.50
N GLY A 232 -10.19 1.05 -10.75
CA GLY A 232 -11.30 1.90 -11.18
C GLY A 232 -12.66 1.22 -11.03
N ALA A 233 -12.78 -0.06 -11.44
CA ALA A 233 -14.02 -0.83 -11.34
C ALA A 233 -14.38 -1.18 -9.89
N PHE A 234 -13.39 -1.46 -9.07
CA PHE A 234 -13.57 -1.77 -7.66
C PHE A 234 -14.06 -0.56 -6.85
N LEU A 235 -13.51 0.62 -7.11
CA LEU A 235 -13.94 1.87 -6.46
C LEU A 235 -15.29 2.37 -7.02
N ALA A 236 -15.51 2.29 -8.33
CA ALA A 236 -16.71 2.76 -9.01
C ALA A 236 -17.26 1.67 -9.96
N PRO A 237 -18.12 0.75 -9.45
CA PRO A 237 -18.69 -0.34 -10.22
C PRO A 237 -19.47 0.17 -11.43
N ARG A 238 -19.43 -0.60 -12.54
CA ARG A 238 -20.10 -0.21 -13.80
C ARG A 238 -21.56 0.18 -13.61
N VAL A 239 -22.30 -0.60 -12.83
CA VAL A 239 -23.72 -0.35 -12.56
C VAL A 239 -23.91 1.00 -11.86
N ALA A 240 -23.12 1.32 -10.85
CA ALA A 240 -23.16 2.60 -10.16
C ALA A 240 -22.81 3.77 -11.11
N VAL A 241 -21.78 3.61 -11.94
CA VAL A 241 -21.40 4.62 -12.96
C VAL A 241 -22.55 4.92 -13.89
N LEU A 242 -23.25 3.90 -14.42
CA LEU A 242 -24.39 4.07 -15.32
C LEU A 242 -25.60 4.68 -14.63
N GLN A 243 -25.83 4.39 -13.35
CA GLN A 243 -26.91 4.98 -12.57
C GLN A 243 -26.67 6.49 -12.29
N LEU A 244 -25.42 6.86 -12.00
CA LEU A 244 -25.07 8.23 -11.63
C LEU A 244 -24.85 9.13 -12.84
N LEU A 245 -24.20 8.66 -13.88
CA LEU A 245 -23.85 9.45 -15.06
C LEU A 245 -24.84 9.29 -16.24
N GLY A 246 -25.69 8.24 -16.20
CA GLY A 246 -26.54 7.85 -17.31
C GLY A 246 -25.80 7.00 -18.35
N ALA A 247 -26.54 6.48 -19.35
CA ALA A 247 -26.02 5.53 -20.31
C ALA A 247 -25.15 6.16 -21.41
N GLN A 248 -25.47 7.41 -21.80
CA GLN A 248 -24.76 8.14 -22.86
C GLN A 248 -24.70 9.64 -22.57
N ARG A 249 -23.50 10.21 -22.66
CA ARG A 249 -23.24 11.64 -22.44
C ARG A 249 -22.27 12.19 -23.49
N HIS A 250 -22.46 13.43 -23.90
CA HIS A 250 -21.52 14.13 -24.78
C HIS A 250 -20.32 14.69 -24.02
N ALA A 251 -20.55 15.12 -22.77
CA ALA A 251 -19.53 15.67 -21.86
C ALA A 251 -19.99 15.48 -20.42
N LEU A 252 -19.02 15.60 -19.51
CA LEU A 252 -19.22 15.63 -18.07
C LEU A 252 -18.73 16.98 -17.53
N GLU A 253 -19.43 17.54 -16.56
CA GLU A 253 -19.03 18.77 -15.92
C GLU A 253 -18.11 18.48 -14.73
N TRP A 254 -17.14 19.36 -14.50
CA TRP A 254 -16.14 19.13 -13.44
C TRP A 254 -16.78 19.15 -12.04
N GLN A 255 -17.85 19.92 -11.83
CA GLN A 255 -18.58 19.96 -10.57
C GLN A 255 -19.24 18.60 -10.24
N GLU A 256 -19.80 17.94 -11.27
CA GLU A 256 -20.35 16.59 -11.17
C GLU A 256 -19.27 15.60 -10.77
N LEU A 257 -18.11 15.65 -11.45
CA LEU A 257 -16.97 14.81 -11.13
C LEU A 257 -16.38 15.09 -9.74
N TYR A 258 -16.43 16.34 -9.28
CA TYR A 258 -15.99 16.72 -7.94
C TYR A 258 -16.87 16.07 -6.86
N VAL A 259 -18.20 16.10 -7.01
CA VAL A 259 -19.12 15.43 -6.09
C VAL A 259 -18.84 13.93 -6.04
N LEU A 260 -18.75 13.29 -7.20
CA LEU A 260 -18.47 11.86 -7.31
C LEU A 260 -17.10 11.47 -6.75
N LYS A 261 -16.08 12.32 -6.89
CA LYS A 261 -14.77 12.13 -6.27
C LYS A 261 -14.90 12.01 -4.75
N HIS A 262 -15.63 12.89 -4.11
CA HIS A 262 -15.79 12.89 -2.65
C HIS A 262 -16.68 11.77 -2.16
N GLU A 263 -17.65 11.35 -2.97
CA GLU A 263 -18.53 10.24 -2.64
C GLU A 263 -17.83 8.88 -2.75
N PHE A 264 -17.14 8.61 -3.87
CA PHE A 264 -16.53 7.31 -4.17
C PHE A 264 -15.02 7.20 -3.84
N GLY A 265 -14.37 8.33 -3.60
CA GLY A 265 -12.93 8.35 -3.36
C GLY A 265 -12.09 8.06 -4.61
N LEU A 266 -12.59 8.37 -5.80
CA LEU A 266 -11.91 8.23 -7.08
C LEU A 266 -11.70 9.60 -7.70
N SER A 267 -10.49 9.92 -8.15
CA SER A 267 -10.16 11.23 -8.74
C SER A 267 -11.07 11.58 -9.92
N MET A 268 -11.24 12.88 -10.21
CA MET A 268 -12.02 13.31 -11.38
C MET A 268 -11.47 12.74 -12.68
N THR A 269 -10.15 12.63 -12.80
CA THR A 269 -9.50 11.96 -13.95
C THR A 269 -9.83 10.47 -13.98
N GLY A 270 -9.89 9.81 -12.82
CA GLY A 270 -10.35 8.44 -12.69
C GLY A 270 -11.80 8.25 -13.13
N TRP A 271 -12.69 9.18 -12.76
CA TRP A 271 -14.08 9.19 -13.21
C TRP A 271 -14.22 9.37 -14.72
N LEU A 272 -13.42 10.24 -15.37
CA LEU A 272 -13.39 10.35 -16.83
C LEU A 272 -13.01 9.04 -17.50
N GLN A 273 -12.01 8.35 -16.95
CA GLN A 273 -11.58 7.04 -17.44
C GLN A 273 -12.68 5.98 -17.25
N ARG A 274 -13.35 5.96 -16.09
CA ARG A 274 -14.46 5.04 -15.83
C ARG A 274 -15.65 5.31 -16.74
N ALA A 275 -16.03 6.56 -16.94
CA ALA A 275 -17.11 6.93 -17.86
C ALA A 275 -16.84 6.43 -19.31
N LYS A 276 -15.58 6.53 -19.77
CA LYS A 276 -15.17 5.94 -21.06
C LYS A 276 -15.26 4.42 -21.05
N GLN A 277 -14.68 3.75 -20.05
CA GLN A 277 -14.68 2.29 -19.93
C GLN A 277 -16.10 1.70 -19.84
N CYS A 278 -17.02 2.42 -19.19
CA CYS A 278 -18.43 2.04 -19.10
C CYS A 278 -19.27 2.39 -20.34
N GLY A 279 -18.69 3.10 -21.32
CA GLY A 279 -19.38 3.53 -22.55
C GLY A 279 -20.28 4.75 -22.38
N VAL A 280 -20.20 5.44 -21.25
CA VAL A 280 -20.98 6.69 -20.98
C VAL A 280 -20.54 7.80 -21.91
N ILE A 281 -19.24 7.96 -22.13
CA ILE A 281 -18.65 8.91 -23.09
C ILE A 281 -17.82 8.20 -24.14
N THR A 282 -17.76 8.78 -25.33
CA THR A 282 -16.92 8.26 -26.42
C THR A 282 -15.43 8.53 -26.16
N GLU A 283 -14.54 7.80 -26.84
CA GLU A 283 -13.10 8.04 -26.80
C GLU A 283 -12.74 9.50 -27.17
N ALA A 284 -13.40 10.05 -28.20
CA ALA A 284 -13.19 11.42 -28.64
C ALA A 284 -13.56 12.44 -27.54
N ALA A 285 -14.70 12.23 -26.87
CA ALA A 285 -15.15 13.06 -25.76
C ALA A 285 -14.15 12.97 -24.60
N HIS A 286 -13.72 11.75 -24.22
CA HIS A 286 -12.72 11.53 -23.18
C HIS A 286 -11.42 12.29 -23.48
N LEU A 287 -10.84 12.11 -24.69
CA LEU A 287 -9.61 12.80 -25.08
C LEU A 287 -9.75 14.34 -25.04
N SER A 288 -10.90 14.87 -25.50
CA SER A 288 -11.18 16.31 -25.41
C SER A 288 -11.18 16.81 -23.98
N MET A 289 -11.85 16.09 -23.07
CA MET A 289 -11.92 16.44 -21.64
C MET A 289 -10.56 16.33 -20.96
N VAL A 290 -9.78 15.30 -21.22
CA VAL A 290 -8.41 15.13 -20.70
C VAL A 290 -7.50 16.27 -21.17
N LYS A 291 -7.59 16.70 -22.44
CA LYS A 291 -6.87 17.88 -22.94
C LYS A 291 -7.27 19.15 -22.20
N ARG A 292 -8.57 19.36 -21.97
CA ARG A 292 -9.09 20.50 -21.19
C ARG A 292 -8.58 20.51 -19.75
N PHE A 293 -8.55 19.33 -19.09
CA PHE A 293 -7.99 19.16 -17.74
C PHE A 293 -6.48 19.44 -17.72
N SER A 294 -5.74 18.96 -18.73
CA SER A 294 -4.30 19.22 -18.86
C SER A 294 -4.00 20.71 -19.03
N ALA A 295 -4.75 21.41 -19.89
CA ALA A 295 -4.59 22.85 -20.14
C ALA A 295 -4.85 23.70 -18.88
N LYS A 296 -5.74 23.23 -17.98
CA LYS A 296 -6.03 23.88 -16.70
C LYS A 296 -5.12 23.42 -15.55
N GLY A 297 -4.18 22.52 -15.79
CA GLY A 297 -3.30 21.94 -14.76
C GLY A 297 -3.99 20.94 -13.83
N TRP A 298 -5.26 20.60 -14.09
CA TRP A 298 -6.10 19.76 -13.23
C TRP A 298 -5.71 18.29 -13.21
N ARG A 299 -4.83 17.85 -14.09
CA ARG A 299 -4.24 16.50 -13.99
C ARG A 299 -3.30 16.32 -12.80
N LYS A 300 -2.73 17.42 -12.28
CA LYS A 300 -1.84 17.40 -11.12
C LYS A 300 -2.54 17.93 -9.87
N ASN A 301 -3.33 19.00 -10.06
CA ASN A 301 -4.04 19.67 -8.98
C ASN A 301 -5.49 19.84 -9.40
N GLU A 302 -6.33 18.86 -9.06
CA GLU A 302 -7.76 18.93 -9.33
C GLU A 302 -8.41 20.09 -8.57
N PRO A 303 -9.43 20.76 -9.13
CA PRO A 303 -10.09 21.87 -8.45
C PRO A 303 -10.88 21.39 -7.22
N GLY A 304 -11.03 22.29 -6.24
CA GLY A 304 -11.71 22.03 -4.98
C GLY A 304 -10.82 21.38 -3.93
N ASP A 305 -11.43 20.92 -2.84
CA ASP A 305 -10.70 20.35 -1.72
C ASP A 305 -10.14 18.95 -2.04
N PRO A 306 -8.94 18.62 -1.53
CA PRO A 306 -8.41 17.27 -1.63
C PRO A 306 -9.24 16.31 -0.77
N LEU A 307 -9.37 15.07 -1.22
CA LEU A 307 -9.96 14.03 -0.40
C LEU A 307 -9.01 13.72 0.78
N PRO A 308 -9.52 13.66 2.03
CA PRO A 308 -8.73 13.25 3.18
C PRO A 308 -8.16 11.84 3.01
N GLN A 309 -6.97 11.62 3.55
CA GLN A 309 -6.34 10.30 3.57
C GLN A 309 -7.04 9.39 4.59
N GLU A 310 -7.14 8.12 4.25
CA GLU A 310 -7.49 7.07 5.19
C GLU A 310 -6.27 6.67 6.03
N GLN A 311 -6.50 6.30 7.28
CA GLN A 311 -5.45 5.88 8.20
C GLN A 311 -5.73 4.46 8.69
N PRO A 312 -4.76 3.54 8.67
CA PRO A 312 -4.88 2.23 9.29
C PRO A 312 -5.17 2.38 10.79
N ARG A 313 -6.28 1.83 11.27
CA ARG A 313 -6.70 1.94 12.67
C ARG A 313 -6.64 0.61 13.42
N LEU A 314 -6.62 -0.48 12.70
CA LEU A 314 -6.66 -1.82 13.28
C LEU A 314 -5.48 -2.07 14.22
N PHE A 315 -4.28 -1.59 13.88
CA PHE A 315 -3.10 -1.76 14.73
C PHE A 315 -3.29 -1.12 16.10
N ASP A 316 -3.73 0.14 16.15
CA ASP A 316 -3.95 0.86 17.41
C ASP A 316 -5.09 0.21 18.22
N GLN A 317 -6.18 -0.20 17.57
CA GLN A 317 -7.28 -0.92 18.21
C GLN A 317 -6.80 -2.23 18.84
N LEU A 318 -5.94 -2.99 18.16
CA LEU A 318 -5.37 -4.23 18.67
C LEU A 318 -4.38 -3.99 19.82
N VAL A 319 -3.59 -2.90 19.79
CA VAL A 319 -2.74 -2.50 20.92
C VAL A 319 -3.59 -2.25 22.16
N TYR A 320 -4.65 -1.45 22.06
CA TYR A 320 -5.54 -1.18 23.19
C TYR A 320 -6.26 -2.43 23.69
N ARG A 321 -6.71 -3.30 22.78
CA ARG A 321 -7.31 -4.58 23.15
C ARG A 321 -6.31 -5.49 23.85
N ALA A 322 -5.09 -5.61 23.35
CA ALA A 322 -4.05 -6.43 23.96
C ALA A 322 -3.65 -5.93 25.36
N LEU A 323 -3.66 -4.60 25.57
CA LEU A 323 -3.47 -3.99 26.89
C LEU A 323 -4.62 -4.33 27.86
N ALA A 324 -5.86 -4.14 27.41
CA ALA A 324 -7.05 -4.41 28.23
C ALA A 324 -7.13 -5.88 28.65
N GLU A 325 -6.80 -6.81 27.75
CA GLU A 325 -6.76 -8.25 27.99
C GLU A 325 -5.46 -8.73 28.68
N GLN A 326 -4.52 -7.80 29.00
CA GLN A 326 -3.24 -8.10 29.63
C GLN A 326 -2.33 -9.03 28.80
N TYR A 327 -2.50 -9.09 27.48
CA TYR A 327 -1.61 -9.83 26.59
C TYR A 327 -0.27 -9.14 26.39
N ILE A 328 -0.23 -7.81 26.55
CA ILE A 328 0.99 -6.99 26.54
C ILE A 328 1.00 -6.05 27.77
N SER A 329 2.18 -5.64 28.19
CA SER A 329 2.34 -4.62 29.23
C SER A 329 2.33 -3.19 28.65
N GLU A 330 2.07 -2.17 29.50
CA GLU A 330 2.14 -0.75 29.12
C GLU A 330 3.52 -0.37 28.51
N GLY A 331 4.59 -0.96 29.02
CA GLY A 331 5.93 -0.72 28.49
C GLY A 331 6.20 -1.31 27.10
N LYS A 332 5.32 -2.23 26.63
CA LYS A 332 5.40 -2.86 25.30
C LYS A 332 4.46 -2.18 24.30
N ALA A 333 3.43 -1.50 24.74
CA ALA A 333 2.50 -0.73 23.91
C ALA A 333 3.15 0.60 23.45
#